data_037a97bff654d18fa1b12303eed251c1
#
_entry.id   037a97bff654d18fa1b12303eed251c1
#
_cell.length_a   1.000
_cell.length_b   1.000
_cell.length_c   1.000
_cell.angle_alpha   90.00
_cell.angle_beta   90.00
_cell.angle_gamma   90.00
#
_symmetry.space_group_name_H-M   'P 1'
#
loop_
_entity.id
_entity.type
_entity.pdbx_description
1 polymer ?
#
loop_
_entity_poly.entity_id
_entity_poly.type
_entity_poly.pdbx_seq_one_letter_code
_entity_poly.pdbx_strand_id
1 'polypeptide(L)'
;MSEKKETPILKAEHLTKMFPVKKRKLIEKQKYVHAAEDVSFEVYPGEVLGIVGESGSGKSTLARTILALTPSTSGQVFYQGEDITDFKVSAGEKRRLRSEIQMIFQDPYASLNPKIKIGNAIAEPMLLHGQASSYAEAKEKIQHLLEVVGLQPAVFDRYPHEFS
;
A
#
# COMPACT_ATOMS: atom_id res chain seq x y z
N MET A 1 33.83 17.63 -9.62
CA MET A 1 32.44 17.91 -9.28
C MET A 1 31.92 16.65 -8.62
N SER A 2 31.67 16.69 -7.31
CA SER A 2 31.12 15.55 -6.57
C SER A 2 29.65 15.42 -6.96
N GLU A 3 29.29 14.35 -7.70
CA GLU A 3 27.90 13.99 -7.91
C GLU A 3 27.29 13.76 -6.51
N LYS A 4 26.36 14.63 -6.12
CA LYS A 4 25.48 14.33 -4.98
C LYS A 4 24.74 13.05 -5.35
N LYS A 5 25.13 11.91 -4.76
CA LYS A 5 24.30 10.69 -4.83
C LYS A 5 22.95 11.07 -4.23
N GLU A 6 21.93 11.11 -5.06
CA GLU A 6 20.56 11.31 -4.60
C GLU A 6 20.21 10.17 -3.63
N THR A 7 19.57 10.53 -2.51
CA THR A 7 19.11 9.52 -1.56
C THR A 7 17.88 8.82 -2.17
N PRO A 8 17.82 7.49 -2.21
CA PRO A 8 16.66 6.79 -2.71
C PRO A 8 15.43 7.13 -1.85
N ILE A 9 14.29 7.33 -2.51
CA ILE A 9 13.00 7.56 -1.82
C ILE A 9 12.52 6.29 -1.13
N LEU A 10 12.76 5.13 -1.75
CA LEU A 10 12.44 3.82 -1.21
C LEU A 10 13.62 2.88 -1.45
N LYS A 11 14.00 2.13 -0.42
CA LYS A 11 15.03 1.10 -0.50
C LYS A 11 14.58 -0.15 0.21
N ALA A 12 14.75 -1.31 -0.40
CA ALA A 12 14.63 -2.61 0.24
C ALA A 12 16.02 -3.27 0.29
N GLU A 13 16.36 -3.85 1.43
CA GLU A 13 17.60 -4.57 1.66
C GLU A 13 17.34 -5.99 2.15
N HIS A 14 17.76 -6.98 1.36
CA HIS A 14 17.65 -8.40 1.70
C HIS A 14 16.25 -8.82 2.16
N LEU A 15 15.22 -8.19 1.60
CA LEU A 15 13.84 -8.38 2.02
C LEU A 15 13.36 -9.78 1.65
N THR A 16 12.95 -10.52 2.69
CA THR A 16 12.48 -11.90 2.55
C THR A 16 11.10 -12.04 3.19
N LYS A 17 10.21 -12.75 2.50
CA LYS A 17 8.90 -13.14 3.02
C LYS A 17 8.64 -14.61 2.78
N MET A 18 8.47 -15.34 3.87
CA MET A 18 8.09 -16.75 3.88
C MET A 18 6.75 -16.94 4.60
N PHE A 19 5.94 -17.87 4.11
CA PHE A 19 4.71 -18.29 4.77
C PHE A 19 4.84 -19.71 5.27
N PRO A 20 4.52 -19.99 6.55
CA PRO A 20 4.54 -21.35 7.06
C PRO A 20 3.41 -22.17 6.44
N VAL A 21 3.74 -23.35 5.95
CA VAL A 21 2.75 -24.33 5.48
C VAL A 21 2.13 -25.02 6.68
N LYS A 22 0.79 -25.18 6.67
CA LYS A 22 0.11 -25.88 7.75
C LYS A 22 0.61 -27.32 7.88
N LYS A 23 1.09 -27.70 9.05
CA LYS A 23 1.51 -29.07 9.34
C LYS A 23 0.32 -30.02 9.28
N ARG A 24 0.49 -31.19 8.64
CA ARG A 24 -0.52 -32.25 8.64
C ARG A 24 -0.39 -33.16 9.87
N LYS A 25 0.83 -33.30 10.42
CA LYS A 25 1.12 -34.08 11.62
C LYS A 25 2.01 -33.27 12.58
N LEU A 26 1.87 -33.48 13.88
CA LEU A 26 2.65 -32.78 14.92
C LEU A 26 4.18 -32.97 14.78
N ILE A 27 4.62 -34.12 14.26
CA ILE A 27 6.03 -34.52 14.13
C ILE A 27 6.64 -34.01 12.82
N GLU A 28 5.85 -33.40 11.92
CA GLU A 28 6.34 -32.94 10.61
C GLU A 28 7.21 -31.69 10.77
N LYS A 29 8.37 -31.64 10.11
CA LYS A 29 9.20 -30.43 10.05
C LYS A 29 8.40 -29.29 9.41
N GLN A 30 8.53 -28.07 9.97
CA GLN A 30 7.89 -26.89 9.41
C GLN A 30 8.42 -26.65 7.99
N LYS A 31 7.51 -26.59 7.01
CA LYS A 31 7.80 -26.18 5.63
C LYS A 31 7.35 -24.73 5.43
N TYR A 32 8.02 -24.05 4.51
CA TYR A 32 7.71 -22.66 4.17
C TYR A 32 7.53 -22.53 2.67
N VAL A 33 6.65 -21.64 2.27
CA VAL A 33 6.56 -21.12 0.90
C VAL A 33 7.35 -19.82 0.87
N HIS A 34 8.36 -19.75 0.03
CA HIS A 34 9.16 -18.57 -0.20
C HIS A 34 8.42 -17.68 -1.21
N ALA A 35 7.81 -16.60 -0.72
CA ALA A 35 7.04 -15.69 -1.57
C ALA A 35 7.89 -14.54 -2.10
N ALA A 36 8.90 -14.12 -1.37
CA ALA A 36 9.99 -13.24 -1.80
C ALA A 36 11.24 -13.66 -1.04
N GLU A 37 12.38 -13.73 -1.70
CA GLU A 37 13.63 -14.19 -1.10
C GLU A 37 14.78 -13.28 -1.51
N ASP A 38 15.43 -12.69 -0.50
CA ASP A 38 16.62 -11.86 -0.63
C ASP A 38 16.49 -10.73 -1.67
N VAL A 39 15.36 -10.02 -1.67
CA VAL A 39 15.08 -8.97 -2.65
C VAL A 39 15.68 -7.65 -2.18
N SER A 40 16.53 -7.05 -3.02
CA SER A 40 17.15 -5.74 -2.78
C SER A 40 16.96 -4.84 -3.99
N PHE A 41 16.54 -3.59 -3.77
CA PHE A 41 16.41 -2.57 -4.81
C PHE A 41 16.35 -1.17 -4.20
N GLU A 42 16.57 -0.17 -5.04
CA GLU A 42 16.42 1.24 -4.71
C GLU A 42 15.50 1.90 -5.73
N VAL A 43 14.70 2.86 -5.29
CA VAL A 43 13.85 3.70 -6.16
C VAL A 43 14.15 5.16 -5.82
N TYR A 44 14.42 5.96 -6.84
CA TYR A 44 14.75 7.37 -6.69
C TYR A 44 13.55 8.27 -6.98
N PRO A 45 13.55 9.53 -6.53
CA PRO A 45 12.47 10.47 -6.82
C PRO A 45 12.22 10.59 -8.33
N GLY A 46 10.94 10.45 -8.74
CA GLY A 46 10.55 10.53 -10.15
C GLY A 46 10.81 9.26 -10.96
N GLU A 47 11.37 8.21 -10.36
CA GLU A 47 11.63 6.93 -11.02
C GLU A 47 10.41 6.01 -10.99
N VAL A 48 10.29 5.18 -12.02
CA VAL A 48 9.31 4.10 -12.10
C VAL A 48 10.04 2.76 -12.14
N LEU A 49 9.91 1.97 -11.06
CA LEU A 49 10.46 0.62 -11.00
C LEU A 49 9.41 -0.42 -11.40
N GLY A 50 9.65 -1.17 -12.47
CA GLY A 50 8.81 -2.27 -12.93
C GLY A 50 9.22 -3.60 -12.30
N ILE A 51 8.28 -4.31 -11.64
CA ILE A 51 8.48 -5.67 -11.13
C ILE A 51 7.73 -6.65 -12.00
N VAL A 52 8.46 -7.51 -12.74
CA VAL A 52 7.91 -8.47 -13.70
C VAL A 52 8.11 -9.90 -13.19
N GLY A 53 7.24 -10.80 -13.62
CA GLY A 53 7.31 -12.22 -13.29
C GLY A 53 5.97 -12.92 -13.50
N GLU A 54 5.97 -14.25 -13.48
CA GLU A 54 4.79 -15.08 -13.66
C GLU A 54 3.72 -14.87 -12.56
N SER A 55 2.50 -15.34 -12.81
CA SER A 55 1.46 -15.37 -11.75
C SER A 55 1.93 -16.25 -10.58
N GLY A 56 1.76 -15.75 -9.36
CA GLY A 56 2.23 -16.47 -8.16
C GLY A 56 3.71 -16.29 -7.82
N SER A 57 4.50 -15.53 -8.60
CA SER A 57 5.94 -15.30 -8.34
C SER A 57 6.23 -14.40 -7.13
N GLY A 58 5.21 -13.94 -6.39
CA GLY A 58 5.40 -13.16 -5.16
C GLY A 58 5.36 -11.63 -5.30
N LYS A 59 5.16 -11.07 -6.52
CA LYS A 59 5.12 -9.61 -6.76
C LYS A 59 4.19 -8.85 -5.81
N SER A 60 2.95 -9.30 -5.70
CA SER A 60 1.96 -8.69 -4.80
C SER A 60 2.30 -8.88 -3.33
N THR A 61 2.97 -9.99 -2.99
CA THR A 61 3.47 -10.23 -1.62
C THR A 61 4.59 -9.26 -1.30
N LEU A 62 5.54 -9.06 -2.21
CA LEU A 62 6.63 -8.10 -2.05
C LEU A 62 6.08 -6.68 -1.81
N ALA A 63 5.17 -6.21 -2.67
CA ALA A 63 4.53 -4.90 -2.50
C ALA A 63 3.82 -4.76 -1.15
N ARG A 64 3.06 -5.78 -0.72
CA ARG A 64 2.40 -5.79 0.59
C ARG A 64 3.38 -5.82 1.76
N THR A 65 4.53 -6.47 1.59
CA THR A 65 5.57 -6.53 2.63
C THR A 65 6.24 -5.17 2.79
N ILE A 66 6.56 -4.48 1.69
CA ILE A 66 7.10 -3.11 1.71
C ILE A 66 6.16 -2.16 2.47
N LEU A 67 4.85 -2.26 2.24
CA LEU A 67 3.84 -1.43 2.89
C LEU A 67 3.44 -1.90 4.29
N ALA A 68 4.15 -2.89 4.85
CA ALA A 68 3.82 -3.51 6.13
C ALA A 68 2.36 -4.00 6.28
N LEU A 69 1.69 -4.28 5.16
CA LEU A 69 0.39 -4.98 5.13
C LEU A 69 0.55 -6.46 5.43
N THR A 70 1.77 -6.97 5.23
CA THR A 70 2.19 -8.33 5.58
C THR A 70 3.57 -8.20 6.22
N PRO A 71 3.80 -8.68 7.44
CA PRO A 71 5.09 -8.52 8.10
C PRO A 71 6.19 -9.27 7.32
N SER A 72 7.39 -8.72 7.27
CA SER A 72 8.56 -9.35 6.69
C SER A 72 8.99 -10.59 7.51
N THR A 73 9.74 -11.49 6.91
CA THR A 73 10.42 -12.56 7.64
C THR A 73 11.82 -12.10 8.04
N SER A 74 12.52 -11.39 7.15
CA SER A 74 13.81 -10.75 7.40
C SER A 74 14.05 -9.64 6.36
N GLY A 75 15.14 -8.90 6.51
CA GLY A 75 15.49 -7.76 5.68
C GLY A 75 14.90 -6.47 6.19
N GLN A 76 15.17 -5.37 5.48
CA GLN A 76 14.81 -4.02 5.90
C GLN A 76 14.18 -3.24 4.75
N VAL A 77 13.33 -2.27 5.10
CA VAL A 77 12.73 -1.32 4.18
C VAL A 77 12.98 0.09 4.71
N PHE A 78 13.51 0.95 3.85
CA PHE A 78 13.80 2.34 4.16
C PHE A 78 12.95 3.25 3.27
N TYR A 79 12.40 4.29 3.85
CA TYR A 79 11.71 5.38 3.16
C TYR A 79 12.38 6.70 3.50
N GLN A 80 12.88 7.40 2.48
CA GLN A 80 13.65 8.65 2.65
C GLN A 80 14.82 8.52 3.65
N GLY A 81 15.43 7.33 3.72
CA GLY A 81 16.53 7.02 4.64
C GLY A 81 16.11 6.57 6.03
N GLU A 82 14.84 6.62 6.38
CA GLU A 82 14.30 6.14 7.67
C GLU A 82 13.91 4.66 7.57
N ASP A 83 14.30 3.83 8.54
CA ASP A 83 13.87 2.43 8.62
C ASP A 83 12.38 2.35 8.98
N ILE A 84 11.59 1.88 8.05
CA ILE A 84 10.14 1.70 8.19
C ILE A 84 9.73 0.22 8.25
N THR A 85 10.67 -0.68 8.47
CA THR A 85 10.45 -2.14 8.43
C THR A 85 9.28 -2.55 9.30
N ASP A 86 8.28 -3.20 8.68
CA ASP A 86 7.01 -3.60 9.31
C ASP A 86 6.27 -2.44 10.01
N PHE A 87 6.56 -1.19 9.65
CA PHE A 87 6.06 0.02 10.32
C PHE A 87 6.18 -0.07 11.83
N LYS A 88 7.33 -0.57 12.32
CA LYS A 88 7.68 -0.60 13.75
C LYS A 88 8.09 0.77 14.25
N VAL A 89 7.25 1.75 14.01
CA VAL A 89 7.44 3.16 14.32
C VAL A 89 6.28 3.66 15.18
N SER A 90 6.36 4.90 15.67
CA SER A 90 5.31 5.51 16.49
C SER A 90 3.96 5.61 15.76
N ALA A 91 2.86 5.79 16.49
CA ALA A 91 1.53 5.92 15.92
C ALA A 91 1.40 7.12 14.97
N GLY A 92 2.08 8.23 15.30
CA GLY A 92 2.13 9.43 14.46
C GLY A 92 2.85 9.19 13.14
N GLU A 93 4.01 8.54 13.20
CA GLU A 93 4.78 8.17 12.01
C GLU A 93 4.04 7.16 11.13
N LYS A 94 3.34 6.18 11.72
CA LYS A 94 2.47 5.27 10.95
C LYS A 94 1.41 6.03 10.17
N ARG A 95 0.80 7.06 10.78
CA ARG A 95 -0.20 7.90 10.11
C ARG A 95 0.42 8.66 8.94
N ARG A 96 1.59 9.26 9.13
CA ARG A 96 2.35 9.95 8.09
C ARG A 96 2.67 8.99 6.93
N LEU A 97 3.32 7.87 7.23
CA LEU A 97 3.71 6.89 6.22
C LEU A 97 2.52 6.36 5.40
N ARG A 98 1.38 6.11 6.04
CA ARG A 98 0.16 5.65 5.33
C ARG A 98 -0.46 6.72 4.43
N SER A 99 -0.19 8.01 4.66
CA SER A 99 -0.61 9.08 3.76
C SER A 99 0.35 9.31 2.60
N GLU A 100 1.65 9.02 2.81
CA GLU A 100 2.71 9.25 1.82
C GLU A 100 2.94 8.05 0.90
N ILE A 101 2.79 6.81 1.44
CA ILE A 101 3.02 5.57 0.68
C ILE A 101 1.70 4.79 0.59
N GLN A 102 1.18 4.66 -0.62
CA GLN A 102 -0.12 4.03 -0.85
C GLN A 102 -0.04 2.92 -1.90
N MET A 103 -1.00 2.01 -1.88
CA MET A 103 -1.12 0.90 -2.81
C MET A 103 -2.46 0.96 -3.54
N ILE A 104 -2.41 0.86 -4.86
CA ILE A 104 -3.59 0.58 -5.67
C ILE A 104 -3.68 -0.93 -5.87
N PHE A 105 -4.76 -1.54 -5.39
CA PHE A 105 -4.98 -2.97 -5.52
C PHE A 105 -5.44 -3.35 -6.92
N GLN A 106 -5.10 -4.56 -7.35
CA GLN A 106 -5.42 -5.08 -8.68
C GLN A 106 -6.95 -5.21 -8.90
N ASP A 107 -7.70 -5.52 -7.84
CA ASP A 107 -9.16 -5.56 -7.86
C ASP A 107 -9.73 -4.34 -7.12
N PRO A 108 -10.16 -3.30 -7.85
CA PRO A 108 -10.71 -2.10 -7.24
C PRO A 108 -12.06 -2.35 -6.55
N TYR A 109 -12.86 -3.31 -7.03
CA TYR A 109 -14.16 -3.61 -6.44
C TYR A 109 -14.02 -4.30 -5.08
N ALA A 110 -13.08 -5.24 -4.95
CA ALA A 110 -12.78 -5.89 -3.67
C ALA A 110 -12.17 -4.91 -2.64
N SER A 111 -11.68 -3.76 -3.08
CA SER A 111 -11.08 -2.74 -2.20
C SER A 111 -12.12 -1.86 -1.51
N LEU A 112 -13.36 -1.83 -2.02
CA LEU A 112 -14.43 -1.00 -1.48
C LEU A 112 -15.41 -1.86 -0.68
N ASN A 113 -15.86 -1.33 0.47
CA ASN A 113 -16.93 -1.96 1.23
C ASN A 113 -18.27 -1.75 0.48
N PRO A 114 -18.95 -2.82 0.02
CA PRO A 114 -20.17 -2.71 -0.78
C PRO A 114 -21.35 -2.09 -0.03
N LYS A 115 -21.26 -1.97 1.30
CA LYS A 115 -22.30 -1.40 2.16
C LYS A 115 -22.11 0.08 2.46
N ILE A 116 -21.02 0.67 1.98
CA ILE A 116 -20.67 2.09 2.21
C ILE A 116 -20.76 2.84 0.88
N LYS A 117 -21.40 4.01 0.88
CA LYS A 117 -21.42 4.89 -0.29
C LYS A 117 -20.01 5.33 -0.67
N ILE A 118 -19.76 5.50 -1.94
CA ILE A 118 -18.44 5.89 -2.48
C ILE A 118 -17.92 7.17 -1.85
N GLY A 119 -18.77 8.19 -1.79
CA GLY A 119 -18.40 9.46 -1.15
C GLY A 119 -17.96 9.29 0.30
N ASN A 120 -18.62 8.44 1.08
CA ASN A 120 -18.25 8.17 2.47
C ASN A 120 -16.91 7.43 2.57
N ALA A 121 -16.69 6.44 1.70
CA ALA A 121 -15.44 5.69 1.67
C ALA A 121 -14.23 6.58 1.35
N ILE A 122 -14.41 7.62 0.53
CA ILE A 122 -13.37 8.59 0.18
C ILE A 122 -13.25 9.68 1.27
N ALA A 123 -14.38 10.12 1.87
CA ALA A 123 -14.39 11.16 2.89
C ALA A 123 -13.67 10.72 4.18
N GLU A 124 -13.83 9.46 4.58
CA GLU A 124 -13.23 8.94 5.81
C GLU A 124 -11.70 9.15 5.87
N PRO A 125 -10.89 8.71 4.91
CA PRO A 125 -9.46 8.98 4.93
C PRO A 125 -9.12 10.46 4.79
N MET A 126 -9.88 11.26 4.05
CA MET A 126 -9.65 12.71 3.93
C MET A 126 -9.78 13.41 5.29
N LEU A 127 -10.81 13.06 6.05
CA LEU A 127 -11.01 13.58 7.40
C LEU A 127 -9.93 13.07 8.37
N LEU A 128 -9.62 11.78 8.30
CA LEU A 128 -8.61 11.14 9.17
C LEU A 128 -7.23 11.75 8.98
N HIS A 129 -6.84 12.07 7.76
CA HIS A 129 -5.53 12.63 7.41
C HIS A 129 -5.52 14.17 7.38
N GLY A 130 -6.62 14.84 7.78
CA GLY A 130 -6.69 16.29 7.84
C GLY A 130 -6.72 16.99 6.48
N GLN A 131 -7.05 16.27 5.41
CA GLN A 131 -7.23 16.84 4.06
C GLN A 131 -8.54 17.60 3.92
N ALA A 132 -9.48 17.38 4.83
CA ALA A 132 -10.68 18.15 5.00
C ALA A 132 -10.97 18.35 6.49
N SER A 133 -11.44 19.53 6.85
CA SER A 133 -11.79 19.90 8.25
C SER A 133 -13.22 19.48 8.63
N SER A 134 -14.07 19.23 7.64
CA SER A 134 -15.45 18.83 7.82
C SER A 134 -15.93 17.91 6.71
N TYR A 135 -17.03 17.19 6.98
CA TYR A 135 -17.67 16.35 5.96
C TYR A 135 -18.19 17.15 4.76
N ALA A 136 -18.68 18.38 4.98
CA ALA A 136 -19.14 19.25 3.91
C ALA A 136 -17.98 19.62 2.97
N GLU A 137 -16.84 20.04 3.51
CA GLU A 137 -15.62 20.31 2.74
C GLU A 137 -15.12 19.07 2.01
N ALA A 138 -15.11 17.91 2.68
CA ALA A 138 -14.74 16.65 2.04
C ALA A 138 -15.66 16.34 0.85
N LYS A 139 -16.98 16.52 1.00
CA LYS A 139 -17.94 16.28 -0.07
C LYS A 139 -17.67 17.15 -1.30
N GLU A 140 -17.44 18.45 -1.12
CA GLU A 140 -17.14 19.38 -2.23
C GLU A 140 -15.86 18.95 -2.97
N LYS A 141 -14.79 18.65 -2.22
CA LYS A 141 -13.52 18.17 -2.79
C LYS A 141 -13.70 16.87 -3.55
N ILE A 142 -14.46 15.92 -3.01
CA ILE A 142 -14.70 14.62 -3.64
C ILE A 142 -15.52 14.78 -4.91
N GLN A 143 -16.55 15.62 -4.90
CA GLN A 143 -17.37 15.89 -6.10
C GLN A 143 -16.51 16.47 -7.23
N HIS A 144 -15.60 17.40 -6.89
CA HIS A 144 -14.64 17.93 -7.85
C HIS A 144 -13.67 16.86 -8.36
N LEU A 145 -13.14 16.00 -7.47
CA LEU A 145 -12.26 14.88 -7.90
C LEU A 145 -12.99 13.90 -8.80
N LEU A 146 -14.26 13.62 -8.56
CA LEU A 146 -15.07 12.77 -9.44
C LEU A 146 -15.17 13.37 -10.86
N GLU A 147 -15.39 14.69 -10.97
CA GLU A 147 -15.40 15.39 -12.26
C GLU A 147 -14.06 15.32 -12.97
N VAL A 148 -12.94 15.50 -12.24
CA VAL A 148 -11.58 15.41 -12.80
C VAL A 148 -11.30 14.04 -13.42
N VAL A 149 -11.86 12.95 -12.85
CA VAL A 149 -11.73 11.60 -13.40
C VAL A 149 -12.87 11.22 -14.37
N GLY A 150 -13.69 12.19 -14.80
CA GLY A 150 -14.75 12.00 -15.80
C GLY A 150 -16.03 11.36 -15.25
N LEU A 151 -16.22 11.35 -13.93
CA LEU A 151 -17.41 10.84 -13.27
C LEU A 151 -18.37 11.99 -12.89
N GLN A 152 -19.66 11.69 -12.82
CA GLN A 152 -20.65 12.69 -12.35
C GLN A 152 -20.56 12.87 -10.82
N PRO A 153 -20.73 14.09 -10.27
CA PRO A 153 -20.74 14.35 -8.83
C PRO A 153 -21.77 13.51 -8.05
N ALA A 154 -22.89 13.15 -8.69
CA ALA A 154 -23.92 12.28 -8.13
C ALA A 154 -23.42 10.87 -7.75
N VAL A 155 -22.28 10.46 -8.29
CA VAL A 155 -21.59 9.19 -7.93
C VAL A 155 -21.23 9.16 -6.45
N PHE A 156 -21.03 10.32 -5.82
CA PHE A 156 -20.79 10.45 -4.40
C PHE A 156 -21.81 9.66 -3.54
N ASP A 157 -23.07 9.67 -3.94
CA ASP A 157 -24.16 9.07 -3.18
C ASP A 157 -24.48 7.63 -3.58
N ARG A 158 -23.73 7.05 -4.55
CA ARG A 158 -23.90 5.66 -5.02
C ARG A 158 -23.09 4.65 -4.20
N TYR A 159 -23.53 3.43 -4.25
CA TYR A 159 -22.80 2.26 -3.71
C TYR A 159 -21.89 1.64 -4.78
N PRO A 160 -20.81 0.93 -4.37
CA PRO A 160 -19.89 0.29 -5.33
C PRO A 160 -20.56 -0.62 -6.35
N HIS A 161 -21.59 -1.36 -5.98
CA HIS A 161 -22.33 -2.27 -6.87
C HIS A 161 -23.22 -1.55 -7.91
N GLU A 162 -23.42 -0.25 -7.78
CA GLU A 162 -24.16 0.58 -8.76
C GLU A 162 -23.24 1.12 -9.86
N PHE A 163 -21.95 0.72 -9.80
CA PHE A 163 -20.96 0.94 -10.84
C PHE A 163 -20.81 -0.31 -11.67
N SER A 164 -21.34 -0.33 -12.85
CA SER A 164 -21.15 -1.37 -13.87
C SER A 164 -20.92 -0.72 -15.23
#